data_926c43b056068fb78ca594ad4f7f797f
#
_entry.id   926c43b056068fb78ca594ad4f7f797f
#
_cell.length_a   1.000
_cell.length_b   1.000
_cell.length_c   1.000
_cell.angle_alpha   90.00
_cell.angle_beta   90.00
_cell.angle_gamma   90.00
#
_symmetry.space_group_name_H-M   'P 1'
#
loop_
_entity.id
_entity.type
_entity.pdbx_description
1 polymer ?
#
loop_
_entity_poly.entity_id
_entity_poly.type
_entity_poly.pdbx_seq_one_letter_code
_entity_poly.pdbx_strand_id
1 'polypeptide(L)'
;MPASRFVVIVVTLLLVSAFTVFPGSPRGWKGESYASSATNGLSGLNAALQWLSDNQSSDGSYGAYYQHWTAAAAYALWLNNSNSAKAALSYSYLATEMNYSLAWFWGVEADVPSAVLYSIASSHNLPHVNAAFVKGQILQLQNSTTGGFEGYSYCASNCSSINPVYLTVASSVDTDMSLLGLAGSNLIPAQNRTLAIQYLLSLQNSDGSFNLTRTRPFDSIYSLGPDTASITALTLLALKSVGFTIADASISSGLKFLSEALLTNFCGNGHVYPTAASALAFKAYDQPYEGALSAVYILSQQNSDRGFSDSSRSSYPQSDALDTGWAAIALETQSTGQGRISSPLNCPPVAAFSFNPQEPTPGVAVHFNAATSTDPDTDQLSYNWTFGDGFSAEGVNPTHAYAEAGNFTVTLTALDSGTNPGPLSNTKSLTITIQPTTIQNSSTLPISTALLWIVAGTIGGLAIIGIAFYLGRRSARSSTVHRA
;
A
#
# COMPACT_ATOMS: atom_id res chain seq x y z
N MET A 1 -14.71 -28.89 25.59
CA MET A 1 -15.27 -28.13 24.43
C MET A 1 -14.25 -28.25 23.34
N PRO A 2 -14.60 -28.67 22.14
CA PRO A 2 -13.59 -29.02 21.14
C PRO A 2 -12.89 -27.81 20.59
N ALA A 3 -11.58 -27.90 20.46
CA ALA A 3 -10.67 -26.90 19.87
C ALA A 3 -10.98 -26.49 18.41
N SER A 4 -11.95 -27.17 17.79
CA SER A 4 -12.36 -26.97 16.38
C SER A 4 -13.12 -25.67 16.10
N ARG A 5 -13.65 -25.01 17.11
CA ARG A 5 -14.38 -23.73 16.89
C ARG A 5 -13.47 -22.52 16.66
N PHE A 6 -12.21 -22.58 17.03
CA PHE A 6 -11.30 -21.44 16.95
C PHE A 6 -10.65 -21.24 15.58
N VAL A 7 -10.50 -22.29 14.82
CA VAL A 7 -9.81 -22.23 13.50
C VAL A 7 -10.71 -21.67 12.39
N VAL A 8 -12.00 -21.63 12.63
CA VAL A 8 -13.04 -21.41 11.64
C VAL A 8 -13.32 -19.94 11.32
N ILE A 9 -12.89 -19.01 12.14
CA ILE A 9 -13.36 -17.62 12.09
C ILE A 9 -12.77 -16.79 10.94
N VAL A 10 -11.84 -17.31 10.19
CA VAL A 10 -10.82 -16.43 9.67
C VAL A 10 -10.86 -16.08 8.19
N VAL A 11 -11.64 -16.67 7.34
CA VAL A 11 -11.24 -16.61 5.94
C VAL A 11 -12.25 -16.46 4.83
N THR A 12 -13.37 -15.99 5.10
CA THR A 12 -14.25 -15.70 3.95
C THR A 12 -13.84 -14.48 3.13
N LEU A 13 -12.68 -14.13 3.16
CA LEU A 13 -12.36 -12.74 3.16
C LEU A 13 -11.56 -12.19 2.05
N LEU A 14 -11.14 -12.86 1.08
CA LEU A 14 -10.14 -12.25 0.24
C LEU A 14 -10.28 -12.55 -1.20
N LEU A 15 -10.91 -11.64 -1.77
CA LEU A 15 -10.73 -11.47 -3.19
C LEU A 15 -10.49 -10.02 -3.49
N VAL A 16 -9.23 -9.75 -3.53
CA VAL A 16 -8.74 -8.56 -4.19
C VAL A 16 -9.16 -8.63 -5.65
N SER A 17 -10.34 -8.14 -5.96
CA SER A 17 -10.46 -7.49 -7.25
C SER A 17 -9.54 -6.28 -7.14
N ALA A 18 -8.33 -6.40 -7.68
CA ALA A 18 -7.42 -5.27 -7.81
C ALA A 18 -8.13 -4.19 -8.65
N PHE A 19 -8.74 -3.24 -8.00
CA PHE A 19 -9.32 -2.06 -8.60
C PHE A 19 -8.58 -0.82 -8.11
N THR A 20 -7.91 -0.24 -9.05
CA THR A 20 -7.54 1.17 -9.25
C THR A 20 -7.42 2.05 -8.01
N VAL A 21 -6.19 2.30 -7.61
CA VAL A 21 -5.86 3.38 -6.68
C VAL A 21 -5.69 4.68 -7.46
N PHE A 22 -6.55 5.67 -7.22
CA PHE A 22 -6.23 7.07 -7.50
C PHE A 22 -5.79 7.74 -6.18
N PRO A 23 -4.81 8.64 -6.19
CA PRO A 23 -4.40 9.34 -4.98
C PRO A 23 -5.51 10.33 -4.59
N GLY A 24 -6.36 9.90 -3.67
CA GLY A 24 -7.27 10.82 -2.97
C GLY A 24 -6.51 11.53 -1.86
N SER A 25 -6.73 12.82 -1.69
CA SER A 25 -6.21 13.58 -0.56
C SER A 25 -6.56 12.91 0.77
N PRO A 26 -5.65 12.87 1.76
CA PRO A 26 -5.93 12.25 3.04
C PRO A 26 -7.10 12.98 3.71
N ARG A 27 -8.15 12.23 4.03
CA ARG A 27 -9.21 12.74 4.91
C ARG A 27 -8.60 12.87 6.30
N GLY A 28 -8.40 14.10 6.74
CA GLY A 28 -7.88 14.37 8.07
C GLY A 28 -8.68 13.62 9.14
N TRP A 29 -7.96 12.97 10.01
CA TRP A 29 -8.50 12.29 11.18
C TRP A 29 -9.31 13.29 12.01
N LYS A 30 -10.58 12.98 12.27
CA LYS A 30 -11.39 13.76 13.18
C LYS A 30 -11.17 13.20 14.59
N GLY A 31 -10.27 13.85 15.33
CA GLY A 31 -9.99 13.51 16.71
C GLY A 31 -11.21 13.74 17.60
N GLU A 32 -12.11 12.76 17.67
CA GLU A 32 -13.13 12.68 18.70
C GLU A 32 -12.64 11.76 19.83
N SER A 33 -12.83 12.20 21.05
CA SER A 33 -12.38 11.52 22.27
C SER A 33 -13.03 10.13 22.41
N TYR A 34 -12.27 9.06 22.24
CA TYR A 34 -12.74 7.66 22.27
C TYR A 34 -12.99 7.10 23.68
N ALA A 35 -13.43 7.91 24.63
CA ALA A 35 -13.65 7.49 26.01
C ALA A 35 -14.88 6.57 26.26
N SER A 36 -15.61 6.13 25.21
CA SER A 36 -16.82 5.30 25.38
C SER A 36 -16.82 3.99 24.58
N SER A 37 -15.67 3.35 24.39
CA SER A 37 -15.44 2.38 23.33
C SER A 37 -16.21 1.03 23.38
N ALA A 38 -16.65 0.56 24.53
CA ALA A 38 -17.31 -0.77 24.61
C ALA A 38 -18.78 -0.74 24.14
N THR A 39 -19.52 0.34 24.42
CA THR A 39 -20.90 0.53 23.91
C THR A 39 -20.92 0.94 22.46
N ASN A 40 -19.91 1.66 21.99
CA ASN A 40 -19.79 2.09 20.60
C ASN A 40 -19.39 0.95 19.66
N GLY A 41 -18.55 0.00 20.12
CA GLY A 41 -18.16 -1.17 19.35
C GLY A 41 -19.34 -2.04 18.96
N LEU A 42 -20.21 -2.33 19.92
CA LEU A 42 -21.42 -3.13 19.67
C LEU A 42 -22.43 -2.37 18.77
N SER A 43 -22.55 -1.06 18.93
CA SER A 43 -23.43 -0.24 18.09
C SER A 43 -22.92 -0.15 16.64
N GLY A 44 -21.62 -0.03 16.43
CA GLY A 44 -21.01 -0.01 15.10
C GLY A 44 -21.12 -1.34 14.37
N LEU A 45 -20.88 -2.45 15.08
CA LEU A 45 -21.10 -3.79 14.55
C LEU A 45 -22.56 -4.00 14.14
N ASN A 46 -23.52 -3.69 15.03
CA ASN A 46 -24.95 -3.81 14.74
C ASN A 46 -25.37 -2.93 13.55
N ALA A 47 -24.79 -1.75 13.42
CA ALA A 47 -25.04 -0.86 12.29
C ALA A 47 -24.53 -1.46 10.97
N ALA A 48 -23.34 -2.07 10.95
CA ALA A 48 -22.79 -2.76 9.79
C ALA A 48 -23.64 -3.98 9.38
N LEU A 49 -24.05 -4.80 10.34
CA LEU A 49 -24.90 -5.96 10.10
C LEU A 49 -26.30 -5.55 9.59
N GLN A 50 -26.83 -4.44 10.07
CA GLN A 50 -28.07 -3.87 9.55
C GLN A 50 -27.89 -3.37 8.12
N TRP A 51 -26.76 -2.70 7.82
CA TRP A 51 -26.44 -2.28 6.46
C TRP A 51 -26.40 -3.48 5.49
N LEU A 52 -25.71 -4.57 5.87
CA LEU A 52 -25.70 -5.81 5.08
C LEU A 52 -27.12 -6.35 4.87
N SER A 53 -27.95 -6.36 5.92
CA SER A 53 -29.32 -6.86 5.82
C SER A 53 -30.20 -6.00 4.88
N ASP A 54 -30.01 -4.68 4.91
CA ASP A 54 -30.79 -3.73 4.11
C ASP A 54 -30.38 -3.74 2.63
N ASN A 55 -29.10 -4.07 2.31
CA ASN A 55 -28.56 -4.03 0.96
C ASN A 55 -28.49 -5.40 0.25
N GLN A 56 -29.04 -6.45 0.85
CA GLN A 56 -29.16 -7.76 0.24
C GLN A 56 -30.21 -7.79 -0.86
N SER A 57 -29.84 -8.33 -2.03
CA SER A 57 -30.76 -8.58 -3.13
C SER A 57 -31.79 -9.66 -2.79
N SER A 58 -32.92 -9.70 -3.51
CA SER A 58 -34.03 -10.65 -3.26
C SER A 58 -33.63 -12.12 -3.46
N ASP A 59 -32.60 -12.40 -4.24
CA ASP A 59 -32.02 -13.73 -4.45
C ASP A 59 -30.96 -14.12 -3.40
N GLY A 60 -30.59 -13.20 -2.52
CA GLY A 60 -29.57 -13.39 -1.49
C GLY A 60 -28.19 -12.90 -1.86
N SER A 61 -27.99 -12.39 -3.07
CA SER A 61 -26.71 -11.87 -3.54
C SER A 61 -26.41 -10.45 -3.05
N TYR A 62 -25.13 -10.09 -3.18
CA TYR A 62 -24.62 -8.74 -3.00
C TYR A 62 -23.83 -8.35 -4.25
N GLY A 63 -24.50 -7.68 -5.21
CA GLY A 63 -23.92 -7.32 -6.50
C GLY A 63 -23.90 -8.46 -7.51
N ALA A 64 -24.15 -8.15 -8.77
CA ALA A 64 -24.50 -9.12 -9.82
C ALA A 64 -23.39 -10.12 -10.21
N TYR A 65 -22.13 -9.89 -9.83
CA TYR A 65 -20.99 -10.69 -10.31
C TYR A 65 -19.95 -11.04 -9.24
N TYR A 66 -20.25 -10.78 -7.97
CA TYR A 66 -19.25 -10.85 -6.90
C TYR A 66 -19.66 -11.86 -5.82
N GLN A 67 -19.52 -13.17 -6.13
CA GLN A 67 -19.85 -14.24 -5.20
C GLN A 67 -19.09 -14.11 -3.87
N HIS A 68 -17.88 -13.60 -3.91
CA HIS A 68 -17.06 -13.37 -2.72
C HIS A 68 -17.61 -12.26 -1.80
N TRP A 69 -18.21 -11.20 -2.35
CA TRP A 69 -18.93 -10.20 -1.56
C TRP A 69 -20.08 -10.83 -0.81
N THR A 70 -20.84 -11.67 -1.54
CA THR A 70 -21.94 -12.44 -0.96
C THR A 70 -21.43 -13.41 0.10
N ALA A 71 -20.27 -14.05 -0.11
CA ALA A 71 -19.69 -14.97 0.86
C ALA A 71 -19.26 -14.25 2.16
N ALA A 72 -18.64 -13.08 2.07
CA ALA A 72 -18.26 -12.26 3.22
C ALA A 72 -19.48 -11.80 4.00
N ALA A 73 -20.48 -11.21 3.32
CA ALA A 73 -21.71 -10.74 3.92
C ALA A 73 -22.51 -11.89 4.60
N ALA A 74 -22.63 -13.03 3.91
CA ALA A 74 -23.30 -14.20 4.45
C ALA A 74 -22.66 -14.69 5.75
N TYR A 75 -21.33 -14.72 5.78
CA TYR A 75 -20.58 -15.18 6.94
C TYR A 75 -20.68 -14.20 8.11
N ALA A 76 -20.60 -12.90 7.87
CA ALA A 76 -20.82 -11.87 8.89
C ALA A 76 -22.21 -12.02 9.54
N LEU A 77 -23.25 -12.13 8.73
CA LEU A 77 -24.62 -12.30 9.21
C LEU A 77 -24.83 -13.61 9.97
N TRP A 78 -24.15 -14.68 9.54
CA TRP A 78 -24.22 -15.99 10.22
C TRP A 78 -23.47 -15.99 11.55
N LEU A 79 -22.30 -15.37 11.62
CA LEU A 79 -21.52 -15.25 12.87
C LEU A 79 -22.32 -14.58 13.97
N ASN A 80 -22.99 -13.47 13.62
CA ASN A 80 -23.84 -12.75 14.57
C ASN A 80 -25.07 -13.58 14.97
N ASN A 81 -25.71 -14.25 14.01
CA ASN A 81 -26.85 -15.11 14.28
C ASN A 81 -26.87 -16.30 13.30
N SER A 82 -26.52 -17.49 13.80
CA SER A 82 -26.48 -18.71 12.98
C SER A 82 -27.83 -19.14 12.38
N ASN A 83 -28.94 -18.57 12.89
CA ASN A 83 -30.28 -18.78 12.36
C ASN A 83 -30.76 -17.59 11.48
N SER A 84 -29.86 -16.71 11.05
CA SER A 84 -30.21 -15.58 10.20
C SER A 84 -30.82 -16.04 8.87
N ALA A 85 -32.05 -15.64 8.61
CA ALA A 85 -32.72 -15.91 7.33
C ALA A 85 -31.99 -15.24 6.16
N LYS A 86 -31.38 -14.07 6.40
CA LYS A 86 -30.57 -13.36 5.42
C LYS A 86 -29.29 -14.11 5.08
N ALA A 87 -28.59 -14.64 6.08
CA ALA A 87 -27.43 -15.52 5.85
C ALA A 87 -27.83 -16.77 5.08
N ALA A 88 -28.92 -17.44 5.48
CA ALA A 88 -29.41 -18.65 4.82
C ALA A 88 -29.76 -18.40 3.34
N LEU A 89 -30.36 -17.24 3.01
CA LEU A 89 -30.65 -16.87 1.65
C LEU A 89 -29.37 -16.68 0.81
N SER A 90 -28.37 -16.00 1.35
CA SER A 90 -27.06 -15.86 0.68
C SER A 90 -26.36 -17.20 0.47
N TYR A 91 -26.41 -18.10 1.45
CA TYR A 91 -25.83 -19.44 1.28
C TYR A 91 -26.57 -20.28 0.26
N SER A 92 -27.90 -20.12 0.14
CA SER A 92 -28.67 -20.78 -0.93
C SER A 92 -28.25 -20.28 -2.31
N TYR A 93 -28.06 -18.98 -2.46
CA TYR A 93 -27.53 -18.37 -3.69
C TYR A 93 -26.14 -18.93 -4.01
N LEU A 94 -25.20 -18.87 -3.06
CA LEU A 94 -23.83 -19.35 -3.23
C LEU A 94 -23.78 -20.84 -3.58
N ALA A 95 -24.59 -21.67 -2.94
CA ALA A 95 -24.66 -23.10 -3.23
C ALA A 95 -25.15 -23.37 -4.66
N THR A 96 -26.11 -22.57 -5.13
CA THR A 96 -26.60 -22.65 -6.51
C THR A 96 -25.50 -22.28 -7.50
N GLU A 97 -24.82 -21.15 -7.26
CA GLU A 97 -23.71 -20.70 -8.10
C GLU A 97 -22.57 -21.72 -8.15
N MET A 98 -22.16 -22.27 -7.02
CA MET A 98 -21.09 -23.27 -6.96
C MET A 98 -21.44 -24.57 -7.69
N ASN A 99 -22.69 -24.94 -7.79
CA ASN A 99 -23.10 -26.16 -8.48
C ASN A 99 -23.27 -25.99 -9.99
N TYR A 100 -23.52 -24.79 -10.49
CA TYR A 100 -23.89 -24.54 -11.88
C TYR A 100 -22.95 -23.64 -12.67
N SER A 101 -22.22 -22.74 -12.03
CA SER A 101 -21.61 -21.59 -12.70
C SER A 101 -20.14 -21.71 -13.04
N LEU A 102 -19.55 -22.88 -12.93
CA LEU A 102 -18.09 -23.09 -13.06
C LEU A 102 -17.51 -22.86 -14.46
N ALA A 103 -18.32 -22.47 -15.43
CA ALA A 103 -17.86 -22.39 -16.82
C ALA A 103 -17.25 -21.03 -17.21
N TRP A 104 -17.50 -19.93 -16.47
CA TRP A 104 -17.16 -18.59 -16.97
C TRP A 104 -16.12 -17.81 -16.15
N PHE A 105 -16.21 -17.85 -14.82
CA PHE A 105 -15.28 -17.08 -13.94
C PHE A 105 -14.35 -17.96 -13.11
N TRP A 106 -14.72 -19.22 -12.89
CA TRP A 106 -14.11 -20.11 -11.93
C TRP A 106 -13.01 -21.01 -12.51
N GLY A 107 -12.91 -21.08 -13.83
CA GLY A 107 -11.97 -21.97 -14.51
C GLY A 107 -10.53 -21.48 -14.54
N VAL A 108 -10.26 -20.26 -14.06
CA VAL A 108 -8.95 -19.60 -14.17
C VAL A 108 -8.49 -18.89 -12.89
N GLU A 109 -9.35 -18.79 -11.87
CA GLU A 109 -9.03 -18.18 -10.57
C GLU A 109 -9.39 -19.16 -9.45
N ALA A 110 -8.41 -19.45 -8.58
CA ALA A 110 -8.64 -20.37 -7.46
C ALA A 110 -9.21 -19.66 -6.23
N ASP A 111 -9.02 -18.38 -6.11
CA ASP A 111 -9.39 -17.58 -4.94
C ASP A 111 -10.91 -17.50 -4.72
N VAL A 112 -11.73 -17.19 -5.75
CA VAL A 112 -13.20 -17.04 -5.61
C VAL A 112 -13.88 -18.32 -5.15
N PRO A 113 -13.70 -19.49 -5.83
CA PRO A 113 -14.32 -20.72 -5.39
C PRO A 113 -13.83 -21.15 -4.01
N SER A 114 -12.57 -20.85 -3.68
CA SER A 114 -11.99 -21.20 -2.40
C SER A 114 -12.56 -20.36 -1.25
N ALA A 115 -12.78 -19.07 -1.45
CA ALA A 115 -13.42 -18.20 -0.48
C ALA A 115 -14.88 -18.64 -0.20
N VAL A 116 -15.62 -18.92 -1.27
CA VAL A 116 -17.01 -19.40 -1.14
C VAL A 116 -17.04 -20.75 -0.44
N LEU A 117 -16.16 -21.70 -0.82
CA LEU A 117 -16.06 -23.01 -0.17
C LEU A 117 -15.79 -22.88 1.32
N TYR A 118 -14.90 -21.96 1.69
CA TYR A 118 -14.57 -21.73 3.09
C TYR A 118 -15.75 -21.13 3.88
N SER A 119 -16.43 -20.11 3.34
CA SER A 119 -17.60 -19.51 3.96
C SER A 119 -18.69 -20.55 4.21
N ILE A 120 -19.00 -21.35 3.21
CA ILE A 120 -20.01 -22.42 3.29
C ILE A 120 -19.59 -23.47 4.32
N ALA A 121 -18.34 -23.91 4.33
CA ALA A 121 -17.85 -24.90 5.28
C ALA A 121 -17.86 -24.36 6.72
N SER A 122 -17.45 -23.11 6.90
CA SER A 122 -17.38 -22.46 8.22
C SER A 122 -18.75 -22.24 8.84
N SER A 123 -19.78 -22.07 8.03
CA SER A 123 -21.17 -21.92 8.47
C SER A 123 -21.94 -23.23 8.52
N HIS A 124 -21.27 -24.37 8.35
CA HIS A 124 -21.90 -25.71 8.30
C HIS A 124 -22.91 -25.94 7.16
N ASN A 125 -22.82 -25.14 6.09
CA ASN A 125 -23.65 -25.28 4.90
C ASN A 125 -23.02 -26.15 3.79
N LEU A 126 -21.89 -26.80 4.09
CA LEU A 126 -21.17 -27.63 3.13
C LEU A 126 -22.01 -28.76 2.50
N PRO A 127 -22.96 -29.41 3.20
CA PRO A 127 -23.78 -30.48 2.62
C PRO A 127 -24.62 -30.06 1.40
N HIS A 128 -24.89 -28.76 1.23
CA HIS A 128 -25.67 -28.23 0.11
C HIS A 128 -24.82 -27.95 -1.14
N VAL A 129 -23.51 -28.16 -1.06
CA VAL A 129 -22.56 -27.93 -2.15
C VAL A 129 -21.95 -29.25 -2.60
N ASN A 130 -21.79 -29.42 -3.91
CA ASN A 130 -21.00 -30.55 -4.41
C ASN A 130 -19.51 -30.33 -4.13
N ALA A 131 -19.10 -30.60 -2.89
CA ALA A 131 -17.75 -30.35 -2.40
C ALA A 131 -16.67 -31.09 -3.20
N ALA A 132 -16.97 -32.31 -3.70
CA ALA A 132 -16.02 -33.08 -4.52
C ALA A 132 -15.75 -32.38 -5.86
N PHE A 133 -16.79 -31.82 -6.47
CA PHE A 133 -16.67 -31.07 -7.71
C PHE A 133 -15.87 -29.80 -7.51
N VAL A 134 -16.20 -28.97 -6.51
CA VAL A 134 -15.47 -27.72 -6.20
C VAL A 134 -14.01 -27.99 -5.88
N LYS A 135 -13.73 -29.00 -5.05
CA LYS A 135 -12.36 -29.46 -4.78
C LYS A 135 -11.61 -29.78 -6.07
N GLY A 136 -12.24 -30.56 -6.97
CA GLY A 136 -11.64 -30.97 -8.24
C GLY A 136 -11.25 -29.75 -9.09
N GLN A 137 -12.11 -28.76 -9.15
CA GLN A 137 -11.85 -27.51 -9.89
C GLN A 137 -10.68 -26.71 -9.29
N ILE A 138 -10.67 -26.50 -7.98
CA ILE A 138 -9.58 -25.78 -7.31
C ILE A 138 -8.25 -26.50 -7.48
N LEU A 139 -8.21 -27.82 -7.27
CA LEU A 139 -6.97 -28.61 -7.37
C LEU A 139 -6.37 -28.64 -8.78
N GLN A 140 -7.17 -28.48 -9.83
CA GLN A 140 -6.68 -28.38 -11.21
C GLN A 140 -5.89 -27.09 -11.46
N LEU A 141 -6.10 -26.05 -10.64
CA LEU A 141 -5.40 -24.77 -10.73
C LEU A 141 -4.09 -24.75 -9.93
N GLN A 142 -3.68 -25.84 -9.29
CA GLN A 142 -2.39 -25.88 -8.63
C GLN A 142 -1.26 -26.10 -9.64
N ASN A 143 -0.33 -25.15 -9.70
CA ASN A 143 0.86 -25.23 -10.54
C ASN A 143 1.81 -26.31 -10.03
N SER A 144 2.07 -27.34 -10.84
CA SER A 144 2.90 -28.48 -10.44
C SER A 144 4.40 -28.12 -10.26
N THR A 145 4.84 -27.00 -10.80
CA THR A 145 6.25 -26.55 -10.72
C THR A 145 6.48 -25.69 -9.49
N THR A 146 5.62 -24.73 -9.24
CA THR A 146 5.76 -23.79 -8.13
C THR A 146 5.08 -24.26 -6.84
N GLY A 147 4.03 -25.07 -6.98
CA GLY A 147 3.17 -25.51 -5.88
C GLY A 147 2.07 -24.52 -5.50
N GLY A 148 2.13 -23.28 -5.99
CA GLY A 148 1.08 -22.28 -5.76
C GLY A 148 -0.16 -22.53 -6.62
N PHE A 149 -1.31 -22.01 -6.18
CA PHE A 149 -2.54 -22.02 -6.97
C PHE A 149 -2.57 -20.83 -7.92
N GLU A 150 -3.11 -21.06 -9.10
CA GLU A 150 -3.10 -20.09 -10.19
C GLU A 150 -4.32 -19.18 -10.12
N GLY A 151 -4.08 -17.92 -10.40
CA GLY A 151 -5.06 -16.89 -10.61
C GLY A 151 -4.83 -16.15 -11.91
N TYR A 152 -5.74 -15.25 -12.18
CA TYR A 152 -5.77 -14.47 -13.39
C TYR A 152 -4.56 -13.56 -13.51
N SER A 153 -3.80 -13.64 -14.61
CA SER A 153 -2.79 -12.67 -14.96
C SER A 153 -3.05 -12.13 -16.37
N TYR A 154 -2.99 -10.84 -16.51
CA TYR A 154 -3.04 -10.20 -17.83
C TYR A 154 -1.68 -10.34 -18.53
N CYS A 155 -1.69 -10.57 -19.82
CA CYS A 155 -0.48 -10.58 -20.64
C CYS A 155 0.10 -9.16 -20.77
N ALA A 156 1.31 -8.96 -20.26
CA ALA A 156 1.91 -7.62 -20.12
C ALA A 156 2.63 -7.09 -21.38
N SER A 157 2.91 -7.90 -22.42
CA SER A 157 3.87 -7.43 -23.43
C SER A 157 3.53 -7.64 -24.89
N ASN A 158 2.52 -8.43 -25.27
CA ASN A 158 2.18 -8.67 -26.69
C ASN A 158 0.72 -9.00 -26.95
N CYS A 159 -0.20 -8.52 -26.17
CA CYS A 159 -1.62 -8.76 -26.36
C CYS A 159 -2.17 -7.76 -27.37
N SER A 160 -2.53 -8.24 -28.53
CA SER A 160 -3.36 -7.47 -29.44
C SER A 160 -4.72 -7.21 -28.78
N SER A 161 -5.24 -6.00 -28.92
CA SER A 161 -6.45 -5.47 -28.28
C SER A 161 -7.74 -6.24 -28.59
N ILE A 162 -7.69 -7.33 -29.33
CA ILE A 162 -8.85 -8.07 -29.82
C ILE A 162 -9.05 -9.42 -29.12
N ASN A 163 -8.00 -9.97 -28.49
CA ASN A 163 -8.09 -11.21 -27.71
C ASN A 163 -7.02 -11.16 -26.60
N PRO A 164 -7.34 -10.70 -25.40
CA PRO A 164 -6.41 -10.82 -24.29
C PRO A 164 -6.17 -12.32 -24.02
N VAL A 165 -4.93 -12.76 -24.21
CA VAL A 165 -4.52 -14.10 -23.77
C VAL A 165 -4.38 -14.03 -22.26
N TYR A 166 -5.32 -14.61 -21.57
CA TYR A 166 -5.28 -14.73 -20.11
C TYR A 166 -4.25 -15.79 -19.76
N LEU A 167 -3.16 -15.35 -19.13
CA LEU A 167 -2.19 -16.27 -18.54
C LEU A 167 -2.59 -16.51 -17.09
N THR A 168 -2.64 -17.75 -16.69
CA THR A 168 -2.73 -18.13 -15.30
C THR A 168 -1.32 -18.18 -14.70
N VAL A 169 -1.14 -17.59 -13.54
CA VAL A 169 0.11 -17.64 -12.80
C VAL A 169 -0.15 -17.99 -11.34
N ALA A 170 0.77 -18.72 -10.74
CA ALA A 170 0.70 -18.99 -9.31
C ALA A 170 0.74 -17.66 -8.53
N SER A 171 -0.21 -17.47 -7.64
CA SER A 171 -0.39 -16.24 -6.89
C SER A 171 -0.49 -16.53 -5.39
N SER A 172 0.03 -15.60 -4.58
CA SER A 172 -0.10 -15.69 -3.12
C SER A 172 -1.56 -15.70 -2.70
N VAL A 173 -2.39 -14.77 -3.22
CA VAL A 173 -3.82 -14.68 -2.89
C VAL A 173 -4.56 -15.96 -3.20
N ASP A 174 -4.40 -16.47 -4.43
CA ASP A 174 -5.06 -17.71 -4.87
C ASP A 174 -4.61 -18.90 -4.03
N THR A 175 -3.33 -18.93 -3.63
CA THR A 175 -2.79 -20.00 -2.80
C THR A 175 -3.28 -19.91 -1.35
N ASP A 176 -3.29 -18.71 -0.77
CA ASP A 176 -3.83 -18.45 0.56
C ASP A 176 -5.29 -18.89 0.65
N MET A 177 -6.10 -18.43 -0.28
CA MET A 177 -7.52 -18.76 -0.31
C MET A 177 -7.76 -20.25 -0.54
N SER A 178 -6.97 -20.90 -1.44
CA SER A 178 -7.10 -22.33 -1.68
C SER A 178 -6.75 -23.16 -0.47
N LEU A 179 -5.69 -22.79 0.27
CA LEU A 179 -5.36 -23.45 1.53
C LEU A 179 -6.51 -23.31 2.54
N LEU A 180 -7.04 -22.12 2.65
CA LEU A 180 -8.08 -21.82 3.61
C LEU A 180 -9.40 -22.53 3.27
N GLY A 181 -9.85 -22.47 2.03
CA GLY A 181 -11.06 -23.14 1.59
C GLY A 181 -10.97 -24.65 1.65
N LEU A 182 -9.90 -25.22 1.12
CA LEU A 182 -9.70 -26.67 1.08
C LEU A 182 -9.35 -27.26 2.43
N ALA A 183 -8.50 -26.60 3.25
CA ALA A 183 -8.15 -27.08 4.59
C ALA A 183 -9.32 -26.93 5.56
N GLY A 184 -10.01 -25.77 5.56
CA GLY A 184 -11.19 -25.53 6.37
C GLY A 184 -12.31 -26.53 6.11
N SER A 185 -12.39 -27.05 4.88
CA SER A 185 -13.34 -28.10 4.49
C SER A 185 -12.82 -29.53 4.65
N ASN A 186 -11.58 -29.73 5.13
CA ASN A 186 -10.87 -31.02 5.15
C ASN A 186 -10.76 -31.70 3.76
N LEU A 187 -10.68 -30.90 2.69
CA LEU A 187 -10.68 -31.38 1.32
C LEU A 187 -9.30 -31.39 0.66
N ILE A 188 -8.29 -30.78 1.26
CA ILE A 188 -6.96 -30.66 0.65
C ILE A 188 -6.15 -31.95 0.79
N PRO A 189 -5.66 -32.58 -0.30
CA PRO A 189 -4.74 -33.70 -0.21
C PRO A 189 -3.39 -33.30 0.40
N ALA A 190 -2.74 -34.22 1.11
CA ALA A 190 -1.49 -33.92 1.84
C ALA A 190 -0.38 -33.35 0.93
N GLN A 191 -0.21 -33.93 -0.28
CA GLN A 191 0.80 -33.45 -1.24
C GLN A 191 0.51 -32.03 -1.70
N ASN A 192 -0.73 -31.73 -2.09
CA ASN A 192 -1.15 -30.40 -2.55
C ASN A 192 -0.95 -29.35 -1.45
N ARG A 193 -1.31 -29.72 -0.21
CA ARG A 193 -1.08 -28.88 0.98
C ARG A 193 0.41 -28.56 1.19
N THR A 194 1.27 -29.59 1.11
CA THR A 194 2.73 -29.41 1.30
C THR A 194 3.30 -28.45 0.25
N LEU A 195 2.95 -28.64 -1.02
CA LEU A 195 3.42 -27.78 -2.10
C LEU A 195 2.95 -26.31 -1.93
N ALA A 196 1.69 -26.11 -1.57
CA ALA A 196 1.16 -24.78 -1.34
C ALA A 196 1.85 -24.06 -0.16
N ILE A 197 2.10 -24.77 0.95
CA ILE A 197 2.86 -24.23 2.10
C ILE A 197 4.27 -23.83 1.67
N GLN A 198 4.99 -24.69 0.94
CA GLN A 198 6.35 -24.38 0.45
C GLN A 198 6.36 -23.15 -0.45
N TYR A 199 5.37 -23.02 -1.33
CA TYR A 199 5.23 -21.85 -2.18
C TYR A 199 5.03 -20.57 -1.34
N LEU A 200 4.08 -20.55 -0.40
CA LEU A 200 3.83 -19.36 0.44
C LEU A 200 5.08 -18.99 1.26
N LEU A 201 5.71 -19.95 1.91
CA LEU A 201 6.92 -19.66 2.71
C LEU A 201 8.07 -19.12 1.87
N SER A 202 8.16 -19.46 0.57
CA SER A 202 9.16 -18.92 -0.35
C SER A 202 8.96 -17.44 -0.69
N LEU A 203 7.78 -16.89 -0.40
CA LEU A 203 7.42 -15.50 -0.69
C LEU A 203 7.67 -14.55 0.48
N GLN A 204 8.16 -15.04 1.62
CA GLN A 204 8.41 -14.19 2.78
C GLN A 204 9.67 -13.34 2.61
N ASN A 205 9.55 -12.05 2.86
CA ASN A 205 10.63 -11.08 2.86
C ASN A 205 11.39 -11.07 4.20
N SER A 206 12.55 -10.43 4.23
CA SER A 206 13.37 -10.30 5.44
C SER A 206 12.74 -9.46 6.55
N ASP A 207 11.79 -8.58 6.22
CA ASP A 207 11.00 -7.79 7.17
C ASP A 207 9.80 -8.57 7.76
N GLY A 208 9.57 -9.79 7.29
CA GLY A 208 8.47 -10.66 7.71
C GLY A 208 7.22 -10.56 6.83
N SER A 209 7.13 -9.59 5.94
CA SER A 209 6.02 -9.47 4.98
C SER A 209 6.01 -10.60 3.96
N PHE A 210 4.86 -10.81 3.31
CA PHE A 210 4.74 -11.76 2.21
C PHE A 210 4.43 -11.03 0.90
N ASN A 211 5.09 -11.45 -0.18
CA ASN A 211 4.95 -10.82 -1.48
C ASN A 211 3.65 -11.17 -2.18
N LEU A 212 3.03 -10.17 -2.80
CA LEU A 212 2.02 -10.39 -3.83
C LEU A 212 2.74 -10.80 -5.12
N THR A 213 2.45 -11.99 -5.63
CA THR A 213 3.08 -12.52 -6.87
C THR A 213 2.21 -12.35 -8.10
N ARG A 214 1.01 -11.87 -7.95
CA ARG A 214 0.07 -11.63 -9.04
C ARG A 214 0.37 -10.29 -9.68
N THR A 215 0.94 -10.29 -10.90
CA THR A 215 1.11 -9.08 -11.69
C THR A 215 -0.06 -8.94 -12.67
N ARG A 216 -0.92 -7.95 -12.43
CA ARG A 216 -1.87 -7.48 -13.43
C ARG A 216 -1.27 -6.28 -14.17
N PRO A 217 -1.51 -6.06 -15.47
CA PRO A 217 -0.98 -4.87 -16.19
C PRO A 217 -1.52 -3.55 -15.60
N PHE A 218 -2.63 -3.60 -14.89
CA PHE A 218 -3.14 -2.47 -14.11
C PHE A 218 -2.42 -2.30 -12.77
N ASP A 219 -1.70 -3.29 -12.27
CA ASP A 219 -0.96 -3.21 -11.00
C ASP A 219 0.24 -2.26 -11.09
N SER A 220 0.78 -2.03 -12.31
CA SER A 220 1.83 -1.01 -12.53
C SER A 220 1.31 0.43 -12.51
N ILE A 221 0.02 0.63 -12.78
CA ILE A 221 -0.68 1.93 -12.72
C ILE A 221 -1.26 2.13 -11.32
N TYR A 222 -1.57 1.04 -10.64
CA TYR A 222 -2.13 0.99 -9.30
C TYR A 222 -1.09 0.36 -8.38
N SER A 223 -0.10 1.16 -7.98
CA SER A 223 0.94 0.69 -7.06
C SER A 223 0.26 0.12 -5.81
N LEU A 224 0.29 -1.19 -5.70
CA LEU A 224 -0.21 -1.96 -4.56
C LEU A 224 0.64 -1.74 -3.30
N GLY A 225 1.19 -0.54 -3.14
CA GLY A 225 2.00 -0.18 -1.97
C GLY A 225 1.34 -0.48 -0.61
N PRO A 226 0.02 -0.33 -0.42
CA PRO A 226 -0.60 -0.62 0.87
C PRO A 226 -0.99 -2.07 1.09
N ASP A 227 -0.95 -2.94 0.07
CA ASP A 227 -1.61 -4.24 0.15
C ASP A 227 -0.73 -5.39 0.68
N THR A 228 0.54 -5.13 0.94
CA THR A 228 1.44 -6.12 1.55
C THR A 228 0.93 -6.59 2.92
N ALA A 229 0.25 -5.72 3.67
CA ALA A 229 -0.34 -6.08 4.95
C ALA A 229 -1.52 -7.06 4.78
N SER A 230 -2.40 -6.87 3.79
CA SER A 230 -3.49 -7.80 3.49
C SER A 230 -2.94 -9.18 3.13
N ILE A 231 -1.99 -9.23 2.20
CA ILE A 231 -1.37 -10.50 1.78
C ILE A 231 -0.69 -11.19 2.94
N THR A 232 0.07 -10.46 3.74
CA THR A 232 0.72 -11.01 4.93
C THR A 232 -0.31 -11.58 5.91
N ALA A 233 -1.38 -10.84 6.20
CA ALA A 233 -2.45 -11.30 7.08
C ALA A 233 -3.10 -12.59 6.55
N LEU A 234 -3.37 -12.66 5.24
CA LEU A 234 -3.92 -13.84 4.60
C LEU A 234 -3.04 -15.05 4.72
N THR A 235 -1.77 -14.87 4.34
CA THR A 235 -0.81 -15.96 4.39
C THR A 235 -0.68 -16.50 5.82
N LEU A 236 -0.66 -15.61 6.84
CA LEU A 236 -0.66 -16.05 8.22
C LEU A 236 -1.90 -16.87 8.56
N LEU A 237 -3.06 -16.46 8.09
CA LEU A 237 -4.30 -17.18 8.30
C LEU A 237 -4.32 -18.53 7.58
N ALA A 238 -3.86 -18.56 6.34
CA ALA A 238 -3.72 -19.79 5.56
C ALA A 238 -2.78 -20.77 6.26
N LEU A 239 -1.62 -20.31 6.71
CA LEU A 239 -0.67 -21.13 7.47
C LEU A 239 -1.26 -21.61 8.82
N LYS A 240 -2.06 -20.77 9.49
CA LYS A 240 -2.80 -21.18 10.70
C LYS A 240 -3.75 -22.34 10.45
N SER A 241 -4.49 -22.29 9.30
CA SER A 241 -5.45 -23.33 8.94
C SER A 241 -4.82 -24.72 8.74
N VAL A 242 -3.52 -24.75 8.46
CA VAL A 242 -2.75 -25.99 8.26
C VAL A 242 -1.80 -26.32 9.39
N GLY A 243 -1.93 -25.63 10.53
CA GLY A 243 -1.32 -26.01 11.82
C GLY A 243 -0.11 -25.20 12.26
N PHE A 244 0.27 -24.13 11.56
CA PHE A 244 1.34 -23.23 12.00
C PHE A 244 0.95 -22.46 13.27
N THR A 245 1.92 -22.16 14.09
CA THR A 245 1.77 -21.52 15.40
C THR A 245 2.69 -20.31 15.53
N ILE A 246 2.51 -19.51 16.57
CA ILE A 246 3.39 -18.37 16.86
C ILE A 246 4.86 -18.78 17.11
N ALA A 247 5.11 -20.06 17.43
CA ALA A 247 6.46 -20.58 17.61
C ALA A 247 7.24 -20.71 16.28
N ASP A 248 6.53 -20.72 15.15
CA ASP A 248 7.15 -20.76 13.83
C ASP A 248 7.71 -19.37 13.48
N ALA A 249 8.99 -19.31 13.08
CA ALA A 249 9.68 -18.05 12.81
C ALA A 249 9.00 -17.21 11.72
N SER A 250 8.45 -17.86 10.70
CA SER A 250 7.69 -17.20 9.63
C SER A 250 6.42 -16.52 10.15
N ILE A 251 5.77 -17.10 11.14
CA ILE A 251 4.58 -16.54 11.75
C ILE A 251 4.93 -15.35 12.64
N SER A 252 5.91 -15.52 13.54
CA SER A 252 6.30 -14.46 14.47
C SER A 252 6.82 -13.21 13.75
N SER A 253 7.59 -13.37 12.66
CA SER A 253 8.05 -12.23 11.84
C SER A 253 6.92 -11.59 11.06
N GLY A 254 5.97 -12.37 10.53
CA GLY A 254 4.79 -11.85 9.85
C GLY A 254 3.86 -11.06 10.78
N LEU A 255 3.63 -11.54 12.01
CA LEU A 255 2.86 -10.81 13.02
C LEU A 255 3.54 -9.51 13.44
N LYS A 256 4.87 -9.52 13.57
CA LYS A 256 5.64 -8.29 13.83
C LYS A 256 5.46 -7.28 12.71
N PHE A 257 5.60 -7.70 11.46
CA PHE A 257 5.35 -6.83 10.30
C PHE A 257 3.92 -6.24 10.34
N LEU A 258 2.89 -7.05 10.59
CA LEU A 258 1.52 -6.58 10.68
C LEU A 258 1.31 -5.57 11.82
N SER A 259 1.95 -5.77 12.97
CA SER A 259 1.88 -4.84 14.10
C SER A 259 2.49 -3.48 13.74
N GLU A 260 3.65 -3.46 13.07
CA GLU A 260 4.29 -2.24 12.58
C GLU A 260 3.46 -1.55 11.49
N ALA A 261 2.92 -2.32 10.55
CA ALA A 261 2.04 -1.81 9.50
C ALA A 261 0.72 -1.24 10.07
N LEU A 262 0.15 -1.90 11.09
CA LEU A 262 -1.06 -1.42 11.77
C LEU A 262 -0.85 -0.04 12.38
N LEU A 263 0.27 0.18 13.08
CA LEU A 263 0.61 1.49 13.65
C LEU A 263 0.74 2.57 12.56
N THR A 264 1.41 2.24 11.46
CA THR A 264 1.55 3.16 10.32
C THR A 264 0.22 3.47 9.65
N ASN A 265 -0.64 2.46 9.45
CA ASN A 265 -1.94 2.61 8.80
C ASN A 265 -2.95 3.34 9.68
N PHE A 266 -2.91 3.11 10.99
CA PHE A 266 -3.79 3.76 11.96
C PHE A 266 -3.65 5.29 11.93
N CYS A 267 -2.47 5.76 11.64
CA CYS A 267 -2.09 7.16 11.78
C CYS A 267 -2.19 8.00 10.50
N GLY A 268 -2.85 7.56 9.43
CA GLY A 268 -3.07 8.47 8.32
C GLY A 268 -3.47 7.92 6.96
N ASN A 269 -3.21 6.65 6.67
CA ASN A 269 -3.49 6.06 5.35
C ASN A 269 -4.07 4.65 5.44
N GLY A 270 -4.77 4.34 6.50
CA GLY A 270 -5.26 2.99 6.74
C GLY A 270 -6.46 2.67 5.86
N HIS A 271 -6.49 1.41 5.44
CA HIS A 271 -7.56 0.82 4.68
C HIS A 271 -8.36 -0.12 5.58
N VAL A 272 -9.68 -0.12 5.44
CA VAL A 272 -10.59 -0.97 6.24
C VAL A 272 -10.24 -2.44 6.04
N TYR A 273 -10.08 -2.84 4.79
CA TYR A 273 -9.83 -4.20 4.39
C TYR A 273 -8.53 -4.80 4.96
N PRO A 274 -7.33 -4.21 4.76
CA PRO A 274 -6.09 -4.71 5.34
C PRO A 274 -6.14 -4.77 6.86
N THR A 275 -6.80 -3.80 7.49
CA THR A 275 -6.93 -3.76 8.95
C THR A 275 -7.85 -4.87 9.47
N ALA A 276 -8.94 -5.16 8.77
CA ALA A 276 -9.83 -6.26 9.13
C ALA A 276 -9.14 -7.62 8.99
N ALA A 277 -8.38 -7.82 7.91
CA ALA A 277 -7.55 -9.02 7.73
C ALA A 277 -6.53 -9.19 8.85
N SER A 278 -5.80 -8.12 9.17
CA SER A 278 -4.82 -8.11 10.24
C SER A 278 -5.46 -8.41 11.60
N ALA A 279 -6.63 -7.83 11.88
CA ALA A 279 -7.39 -8.13 13.10
C ALA A 279 -7.68 -9.62 13.25
N LEU A 280 -8.05 -10.28 12.16
CA LEU A 280 -8.32 -11.71 12.16
C LEU A 280 -7.04 -12.54 12.36
N ALA A 281 -5.94 -12.15 11.72
CA ALA A 281 -4.64 -12.79 11.94
C ALA A 281 -4.20 -12.64 13.40
N PHE A 282 -4.29 -11.46 13.97
CA PHE A 282 -3.99 -11.22 15.38
C PHE A 282 -4.86 -12.10 16.32
N LYS A 283 -6.14 -12.19 16.02
CA LYS A 283 -7.05 -13.06 16.79
C LYS A 283 -6.67 -14.54 16.65
N ALA A 284 -6.32 -14.99 15.45
CA ALA A 284 -5.96 -16.38 15.20
C ALA A 284 -4.70 -16.83 15.97
N TYR A 285 -3.80 -15.89 16.25
CA TYR A 285 -2.54 -16.12 16.95
C TYR A 285 -2.51 -15.54 18.38
N ASP A 286 -3.67 -15.26 18.96
CA ASP A 286 -3.83 -14.78 20.35
C ASP A 286 -3.04 -13.48 20.64
N GLN A 287 -3.15 -12.49 19.73
CA GLN A 287 -2.61 -11.15 19.88
C GLN A 287 -3.76 -10.15 20.19
N PRO A 288 -4.26 -10.13 21.45
CA PRO A 288 -5.49 -9.40 21.77
C PRO A 288 -5.34 -7.87 21.72
N TYR A 289 -4.13 -7.35 21.94
CA TYR A 289 -3.87 -5.91 21.90
C TYR A 289 -4.00 -5.37 20.47
N GLU A 290 -3.27 -5.94 19.54
CA GLU A 290 -3.30 -5.54 18.13
C GLU A 290 -4.68 -5.77 17.50
N GLY A 291 -5.36 -6.85 17.92
CA GLY A 291 -6.74 -7.11 17.52
C GLY A 291 -7.71 -6.01 17.99
N ALA A 292 -7.57 -5.57 19.25
CA ALA A 292 -8.39 -4.49 19.80
C ALA A 292 -8.08 -3.14 19.12
N LEU A 293 -6.82 -2.84 18.84
CA LEU A 293 -6.43 -1.65 18.05
C LEU A 293 -7.07 -1.66 16.66
N SER A 294 -7.00 -2.79 15.98
CA SER A 294 -7.62 -2.95 14.66
C SER A 294 -9.13 -2.68 14.70
N ALA A 295 -9.83 -3.16 15.74
CA ALA A 295 -11.26 -2.92 15.90
C ALA A 295 -11.59 -1.43 16.12
N VAL A 296 -10.80 -0.72 16.93
CA VAL A 296 -10.97 0.72 17.14
C VAL A 296 -10.80 1.49 15.82
N TYR A 297 -9.76 1.15 15.06
CA TYR A 297 -9.53 1.77 13.75
C TYR A 297 -10.71 1.50 12.79
N ILE A 298 -11.14 0.25 12.65
CA ILE A 298 -12.27 -0.11 11.79
C ILE A 298 -13.50 0.72 12.15
N LEU A 299 -13.87 0.81 13.42
CA LEU A 299 -15.01 1.60 13.88
C LEU A 299 -14.91 3.08 13.53
N SER A 300 -13.68 3.63 13.55
CA SER A 300 -13.45 5.05 13.17
C SER A 300 -13.68 5.33 11.69
N GLN A 301 -13.67 4.29 10.85
CA GLN A 301 -13.84 4.38 9.41
C GLN A 301 -15.30 4.13 8.95
N GLN A 302 -16.23 3.89 9.88
CA GLN A 302 -17.62 3.63 9.54
C GLN A 302 -18.26 4.84 8.84
N ASN A 303 -18.89 4.61 7.70
CA ASN A 303 -19.57 5.64 6.93
C ASN A 303 -20.90 6.07 7.55
N SER A 304 -21.41 7.22 7.14
CA SER A 304 -22.69 7.76 7.63
C SER A 304 -23.90 6.88 7.26
N ASP A 305 -23.80 6.05 6.23
CA ASP A 305 -24.81 5.05 5.84
C ASP A 305 -24.72 3.76 6.68
N ARG A 306 -23.78 3.68 7.64
CA ARG A 306 -23.53 2.57 8.56
C ARG A 306 -22.71 1.42 8.00
N GLY A 307 -22.37 1.44 6.71
CA GLY A 307 -21.46 0.48 6.09
C GLY A 307 -20.02 0.96 6.12
N PHE A 308 -19.17 0.23 5.41
CA PHE A 308 -17.75 0.53 5.25
C PHE A 308 -17.36 0.54 3.78
N SER A 309 -16.38 1.35 3.44
CA SER A 309 -15.73 1.37 2.14
C SER A 309 -14.24 1.58 2.31
N ASP A 310 -13.45 0.94 1.47
CA ASP A 310 -12.04 1.24 1.39
C ASP A 310 -11.82 2.56 0.62
N SER A 311 -11.27 3.56 1.32
CA SER A 311 -11.00 4.88 0.73
C SER A 311 -9.96 4.84 -0.40
N SER A 312 -9.20 3.74 -0.55
CA SER A 312 -8.29 3.53 -1.67
C SER A 312 -9.02 3.29 -2.99
N ARG A 313 -10.30 2.92 -2.92
CA ARG A 313 -11.16 2.72 -4.08
C ARG A 313 -11.90 4.01 -4.43
N SER A 314 -11.18 4.98 -4.98
CA SER A 314 -11.70 6.34 -5.27
C SER A 314 -12.92 6.39 -6.20
N SER A 315 -13.26 5.31 -6.88
CA SER A 315 -14.45 5.21 -7.74
C SER A 315 -15.74 4.87 -6.99
N TYR A 316 -15.67 4.49 -5.70
CA TYR A 316 -16.83 4.10 -4.91
C TYR A 316 -16.76 4.74 -3.51
N PRO A 317 -17.22 5.98 -3.34
CA PRO A 317 -17.26 6.62 -2.02
C PRO A 317 -18.38 6.06 -1.13
N GLN A 318 -19.16 5.12 -1.63
CA GLN A 318 -20.26 4.48 -0.91
C GLN A 318 -19.82 3.15 -0.31
N SER A 319 -20.43 2.77 0.81
CA SER A 319 -20.21 1.47 1.45
C SER A 319 -20.48 0.32 0.50
N ASP A 320 -19.68 -0.73 0.59
CA ASP A 320 -19.85 -1.95 -0.18
C ASP A 320 -19.94 -3.19 0.73
N ALA A 321 -20.45 -4.29 0.17
CA ALA A 321 -20.71 -5.49 0.94
C ALA A 321 -19.44 -6.26 1.30
N LEU A 322 -18.36 -6.08 0.54
CA LEU A 322 -17.08 -6.70 0.85
C LEU A 322 -16.47 -6.05 2.09
N ASP A 323 -16.20 -4.76 2.03
CA ASP A 323 -15.57 -4.02 3.13
C ASP A 323 -16.45 -4.05 4.40
N THR A 324 -17.78 -3.93 4.24
CA THR A 324 -18.72 -4.02 5.36
C THR A 324 -18.75 -5.42 5.96
N GLY A 325 -18.74 -6.47 5.15
CA GLY A 325 -18.68 -7.86 5.60
C GLY A 325 -17.41 -8.14 6.40
N TRP A 326 -16.28 -7.65 5.93
CA TRP A 326 -14.99 -7.76 6.60
C TRP A 326 -14.93 -7.07 7.93
N ALA A 327 -15.27 -5.81 7.92
CA ALA A 327 -15.32 -5.01 9.12
C ALA A 327 -16.23 -5.68 10.17
N ALA A 328 -17.41 -6.15 9.76
CA ALA A 328 -18.35 -6.83 10.66
C ALA A 328 -17.74 -8.13 11.24
N ILE A 329 -17.09 -8.97 10.43
CA ILE A 329 -16.46 -10.21 10.92
C ILE A 329 -15.31 -9.89 11.88
N ALA A 330 -14.47 -8.92 11.54
CA ALA A 330 -13.37 -8.51 12.42
C ALA A 330 -13.91 -7.97 13.75
N LEU A 331 -14.91 -7.13 13.73
CA LEU A 331 -15.55 -6.57 14.93
C LEU A 331 -16.23 -7.64 15.78
N GLU A 332 -16.94 -8.60 15.17
CA GLU A 332 -17.59 -9.72 15.87
C GLU A 332 -16.54 -10.58 16.59
N THR A 333 -15.44 -10.88 15.95
CA THR A 333 -14.37 -11.71 16.53
C THR A 333 -13.61 -11.00 17.65
N GLN A 334 -13.53 -9.67 17.62
CA GLN A 334 -12.88 -8.86 18.66
C GLN A 334 -13.83 -8.53 19.83
N SER A 335 -15.14 -8.50 19.62
CA SER A 335 -16.14 -8.21 20.66
C SER A 335 -16.11 -9.24 21.82
N THR A 336 -15.64 -10.46 21.55
CA THR A 336 -15.47 -11.54 22.53
C THR A 336 -14.15 -11.48 23.30
N GLY A 337 -13.25 -10.57 22.97
CA GLY A 337 -11.92 -10.40 23.58
C GLY A 337 -11.89 -9.25 24.59
N GLN A 338 -11.39 -9.50 25.80
CA GLN A 338 -11.26 -8.47 26.86
C GLN A 338 -10.00 -7.60 26.67
N GLY A 339 -9.94 -6.81 25.61
CA GLY A 339 -8.92 -5.78 25.42
C GLY A 339 -9.54 -4.39 25.56
N ARG A 340 -9.53 -3.79 26.75
CA ARG A 340 -9.88 -2.36 26.88
C ARG A 340 -8.66 -1.53 26.51
N ILE A 341 -8.74 -0.79 25.43
CA ILE A 341 -7.80 0.30 25.17
C ILE A 341 -8.31 1.48 25.98
N SER A 342 -7.57 1.84 27.02
CA SER A 342 -7.97 2.87 27.99
C SER A 342 -7.44 4.27 27.64
N SER A 343 -6.64 4.39 26.58
CA SER A 343 -6.02 5.66 26.17
C SER A 343 -6.07 5.78 24.64
N PRO A 344 -6.12 7.01 24.07
CA PRO A 344 -5.95 7.20 22.65
C PRO A 344 -4.62 6.59 22.20
N LEU A 345 -4.61 6.02 21.01
CA LEU A 345 -3.41 5.45 20.43
C LEU A 345 -2.48 6.58 20.03
N ASN A 346 -1.22 6.46 20.42
CA ASN A 346 -0.18 7.36 19.95
C ASN A 346 0.23 7.02 18.52
N CYS A 347 0.24 8.02 17.67
CA CYS A 347 0.63 7.93 16.26
C CYS A 347 2.03 8.47 16.01
N PRO A 348 2.87 7.81 15.20
CA PRO A 348 4.17 8.36 14.89
C PRO A 348 4.03 9.71 14.15
N PRO A 349 4.91 10.67 14.43
CA PRO A 349 4.91 11.94 13.74
C PRO A 349 5.27 11.77 12.25
N VAL A 350 4.93 12.76 11.44
CA VAL A 350 5.38 12.88 10.05
C VAL A 350 6.52 13.89 10.00
N ALA A 351 7.75 13.40 9.89
CA ALA A 351 8.93 14.25 9.78
C ALA A 351 9.00 14.95 8.42
N ALA A 352 9.09 16.25 8.41
CA ALA A 352 9.26 17.06 7.21
C ALA A 352 10.16 18.27 7.51
N PHE A 353 11.03 18.64 6.56
CA PHE A 353 11.88 19.81 6.72
C PHE A 353 12.20 20.50 5.41
N SER A 354 12.61 21.73 5.52
CA SER A 354 13.19 22.56 4.47
C SER A 354 14.54 23.13 4.91
N PHE A 355 15.30 23.65 3.98
CA PHE A 355 16.57 24.34 4.25
C PHE A 355 16.76 25.55 3.33
N ASN A 356 17.58 26.50 3.77
CA ASN A 356 17.94 27.71 3.01
C ASN A 356 19.37 28.13 3.37
N PRO A 357 20.24 28.54 2.40
CA PRO A 357 19.97 28.67 0.97
C PRO A 357 19.86 27.32 0.25
N GLN A 358 19.22 27.30 -0.93
CA GLN A 358 19.05 26.06 -1.72
C GLN A 358 20.34 25.63 -2.41
N GLU A 359 21.26 26.55 -2.65
CA GLU A 359 22.59 26.32 -3.21
C GLU A 359 23.66 26.80 -2.22
N PRO A 360 23.88 26.10 -1.10
CA PRO A 360 24.88 26.50 -0.11
C PRO A 360 26.29 26.23 -0.64
N THR A 361 27.25 27.06 -0.15
CA THR A 361 28.69 26.92 -0.42
C THR A 361 29.44 26.68 0.89
N PRO A 362 30.69 26.15 0.86
CA PRO A 362 31.48 25.93 2.07
C PRO A 362 31.59 27.17 2.95
N GLY A 363 31.44 27.01 4.27
CA GLY A 363 31.50 28.05 5.26
C GLY A 363 30.27 28.93 5.38
N VAL A 364 29.27 28.77 4.48
CA VAL A 364 27.99 29.48 4.57
C VAL A 364 27.04 28.72 5.46
N ALA A 365 26.40 29.43 6.38
CA ALA A 365 25.41 28.86 7.27
C ALA A 365 24.15 28.37 6.49
N VAL A 366 23.78 27.13 6.66
CA VAL A 366 22.52 26.54 6.15
C VAL A 366 21.53 26.52 7.32
N HIS A 367 20.40 27.15 7.13
CA HIS A 367 19.30 27.16 8.10
C HIS A 367 18.32 26.05 7.77
N PHE A 368 18.08 25.16 8.70
CA PHE A 368 17.11 24.07 8.58
C PHE A 368 15.83 24.44 9.33
N ASN A 369 14.70 23.93 8.88
CA ASN A 369 13.41 24.21 9.48
C ASN A 369 12.53 22.96 9.46
N ALA A 370 12.19 22.40 10.61
CA ALA A 370 11.31 21.26 10.82
C ALA A 370 9.86 21.64 11.14
N ALA A 371 9.48 22.92 11.10
CA ALA A 371 8.15 23.39 11.50
C ALA A 371 6.99 22.84 10.64
N THR A 372 7.29 22.21 9.51
CA THR A 372 6.30 21.53 8.66
C THR A 372 6.07 20.08 9.05
N SER A 373 6.80 19.55 10.03
CA SER A 373 6.50 18.25 10.62
C SER A 373 5.17 18.33 11.37
N THR A 374 4.41 17.28 11.30
CA THR A 374 3.08 17.18 11.92
C THR A 374 2.98 15.92 12.74
N ASP A 375 2.07 15.92 13.69
CA ASP A 375 1.68 14.76 14.45
C ASP A 375 0.18 14.52 14.26
N PRO A 376 -0.26 13.26 13.92
CA PRO A 376 -1.67 12.99 13.64
C PRO A 376 -2.60 13.16 14.84
N ASP A 377 -2.13 12.89 16.04
CA ASP A 377 -2.85 13.04 17.30
C ASP A 377 -2.47 14.30 18.09
N THR A 378 -1.70 15.18 17.43
CA THR A 378 -1.32 16.52 17.92
C THR A 378 -0.37 16.53 19.11
N ASP A 379 0.40 15.47 19.28
CA ASP A 379 1.41 15.40 20.32
C ASP A 379 2.56 16.40 20.09
N GLN A 380 3.19 16.77 21.18
CA GLN A 380 4.33 17.68 21.10
C GLN A 380 5.54 16.99 20.49
N LEU A 381 6.15 17.61 19.48
CA LEU A 381 7.31 17.07 18.76
C LEU A 381 8.62 17.62 19.32
N SER A 382 9.62 16.74 19.39
CA SER A 382 11.04 17.06 19.54
C SER A 382 11.81 16.62 18.31
N TYR A 383 12.98 17.25 18.05
CA TYR A 383 13.68 17.11 16.78
C TYR A 383 15.17 16.89 16.99
N ASN A 384 15.70 15.83 16.35
CA ASN A 384 17.12 15.52 16.32
C ASN A 384 17.61 15.50 14.87
N TRP A 385 18.77 16.09 14.62
CA TRP A 385 19.35 16.23 13.29
C TRP A 385 20.73 15.61 13.21
N THR A 386 21.01 15.00 12.06
CA THR A 386 22.37 14.66 11.62
C THR A 386 22.61 15.29 10.25
N PHE A 387 23.78 15.91 10.05
CA PHE A 387 24.06 16.66 8.84
C PHE A 387 24.85 15.89 7.78
N GLY A 388 25.24 14.65 8.09
CA GLY A 388 25.94 13.78 7.14
C GLY A 388 27.46 13.99 7.06
N ASP A 389 28.00 14.92 7.84
CA ASP A 389 29.44 15.23 8.00
C ASP A 389 29.97 14.92 9.42
N GLY A 390 29.17 14.21 10.22
CA GLY A 390 29.50 13.83 11.59
C GLY A 390 28.95 14.80 12.66
N PHE A 391 28.37 15.93 12.28
CA PHE A 391 27.73 16.84 13.20
C PHE A 391 26.23 16.55 13.36
N SER A 392 25.70 16.96 14.51
CA SER A 392 24.30 16.84 14.89
C SER A 392 23.80 18.09 15.60
N ALA A 393 22.48 18.27 15.65
CA ALA A 393 21.82 19.34 16.38
C ALA A 393 20.44 18.89 16.85
N GLU A 394 19.83 19.70 17.72
CA GLU A 394 18.47 19.52 18.22
C GLU A 394 17.62 20.76 17.94
N GLY A 395 16.29 20.58 17.99
CA GLY A 395 15.32 21.66 17.90
C GLY A 395 14.77 21.92 16.52
N VAL A 396 13.79 22.84 16.44
CA VAL A 396 12.98 23.11 15.24
C VAL A 396 13.79 23.73 14.11
N ASN A 397 14.72 24.66 14.46
CA ASN A 397 15.41 25.53 13.49
C ASN A 397 16.93 25.53 13.73
N PRO A 398 17.66 24.42 13.55
CA PRO A 398 19.11 24.45 13.70
C PRO A 398 19.77 25.10 12.49
N THR A 399 21.03 25.53 12.72
CA THR A 399 21.90 26.06 11.67
C THR A 399 23.19 25.27 11.64
N HIS A 400 23.66 24.92 10.44
CA HIS A 400 24.91 24.21 10.25
C HIS A 400 25.70 24.76 9.06
N ALA A 401 27.03 24.74 9.12
CA ALA A 401 27.91 25.17 8.04
C ALA A 401 28.88 24.03 7.66
N TYR A 402 28.88 23.64 6.42
CA TYR A 402 29.77 22.60 5.89
C TYR A 402 31.14 23.16 5.56
N ALA A 403 32.21 22.48 5.97
CA ALA A 403 33.55 22.91 5.72
C ALA A 403 34.00 22.73 4.25
N GLU A 404 33.44 21.75 3.56
CA GLU A 404 33.84 21.34 2.21
C GLU A 404 32.65 21.26 1.27
N ALA A 405 32.92 21.38 -0.04
CA ALA A 405 31.94 21.08 -1.07
C ALA A 405 31.69 19.57 -1.19
N GLY A 406 30.47 19.16 -1.43
CA GLY A 406 30.10 17.75 -1.54
C GLY A 406 28.63 17.48 -1.38
N ASN A 407 28.27 16.21 -1.39
CA ASN A 407 26.92 15.75 -1.12
C ASN A 407 26.84 15.21 0.32
N PHE A 408 25.91 15.77 1.10
CA PHE A 408 25.70 15.36 2.47
C PHE A 408 24.26 14.91 2.67
N THR A 409 24.07 13.78 3.32
CA THR A 409 22.73 13.28 3.65
C THR A 409 22.32 13.84 5.01
N VAL A 410 21.40 14.79 5.01
CA VAL A 410 20.81 15.35 6.22
C VAL A 410 19.62 14.47 6.62
N THR A 411 19.57 14.08 7.89
CA THR A 411 18.46 13.30 8.44
C THR A 411 17.86 14.04 9.62
N LEU A 412 16.55 14.28 9.55
CA LEU A 412 15.72 14.73 10.65
C LEU A 412 15.04 13.52 11.29
N THR A 413 15.11 13.38 12.59
CA THR A 413 14.28 12.49 13.41
C THR A 413 13.31 13.35 14.22
N ALA A 414 12.01 13.24 13.94
CA ALA A 414 10.96 13.79 14.79
C ALA A 414 10.52 12.72 15.79
N LEU A 415 10.38 13.09 17.06
CA LEU A 415 9.92 12.22 18.15
C LEU A 415 8.75 12.92 18.82
N ASP A 416 7.64 12.21 19.01
CA ASP A 416 6.48 12.70 19.74
C ASP A 416 6.60 12.52 21.25
N SER A 417 5.62 13.03 21.99
CA SER A 417 5.49 12.90 23.46
C SER A 417 4.42 11.90 23.88
N GLY A 418 3.92 11.08 22.95
CA GLY A 418 2.82 10.17 23.19
C GLY A 418 3.10 9.12 24.28
N THR A 419 2.04 8.53 24.80
CA THR A 419 2.14 7.67 25.99
C THR A 419 1.66 6.23 25.77
N ASN A 420 1.00 5.92 24.64
CA ASN A 420 0.47 4.57 24.38
C ASN A 420 0.68 4.18 22.90
N PRO A 421 1.71 3.43 22.54
CA PRO A 421 2.60 2.61 23.39
C PRO A 421 3.77 3.37 24.06
N GLY A 422 3.88 4.68 23.89
CA GLY A 422 4.97 5.54 24.35
C GLY A 422 5.44 6.43 23.22
N PRO A 423 6.49 7.24 23.39
CA PRO A 423 6.99 8.11 22.34
C PRO A 423 7.38 7.32 21.09
N LEU A 424 6.88 7.77 19.93
CA LEU A 424 7.16 7.20 18.62
C LEU A 424 8.00 8.21 17.81
N SER A 425 8.72 7.72 16.80
CA SER A 425 9.56 8.56 15.96
C SER A 425 9.39 8.26 14.48
N ASN A 426 9.66 9.28 13.67
CA ASN A 426 9.75 9.16 12.23
C ASN A 426 10.95 9.94 11.72
N THR A 427 11.55 9.48 10.61
CA THR A 427 12.73 10.08 10.02
C THR A 427 12.49 10.56 8.60
N LYS A 428 13.09 11.70 8.25
CA LYS A 428 13.17 12.22 6.89
C LYS A 428 14.60 12.48 6.52
N SER A 429 15.07 11.91 5.42
CA SER A 429 16.41 12.17 4.88
C SER A 429 16.33 12.89 3.55
N LEU A 430 17.27 13.80 3.32
CA LEU A 430 17.45 14.53 2.07
C LEU A 430 18.94 14.72 1.81
N THR A 431 19.38 14.44 0.60
CA THR A 431 20.76 14.76 0.19
C THR A 431 20.81 16.20 -0.27
N ILE A 432 21.69 17.00 0.35
CA ILE A 432 21.96 18.39 -0.04
C ILE A 432 23.34 18.48 -0.69
N THR A 433 23.45 19.31 -1.70
CA THR A 433 24.73 19.53 -2.41
C THR A 433 25.32 20.88 -1.99
N ILE A 434 26.51 20.85 -1.39
CA ILE A 434 27.30 22.03 -1.09
C ILE A 434 28.13 22.35 -2.35
N GLN A 435 27.82 23.46 -2.98
CA GLN A 435 28.44 23.86 -4.24
C GLN A 435 29.88 24.31 -4.02
N PRO A 436 30.82 23.97 -4.89
CA PRO A 436 32.17 24.50 -4.80
C PRO A 436 32.15 26.03 -4.94
N THR A 437 32.94 26.72 -4.14
CA THR A 437 33.09 28.18 -4.29
C THR A 437 33.74 28.47 -5.64
N THR A 438 32.94 28.94 -6.60
CA THR A 438 33.50 29.46 -7.85
C THR A 438 34.23 30.75 -7.58
N ILE A 439 35.56 30.71 -7.56
CA ILE A 439 36.34 31.92 -7.62
C ILE A 439 36.09 32.48 -9.02
N GLN A 440 35.20 33.47 -9.10
CA GLN A 440 35.15 34.29 -10.31
C GLN A 440 36.48 35.05 -10.34
N ASN A 441 37.44 34.53 -11.08
CA ASN A 441 38.58 35.32 -11.51
C ASN A 441 38.04 36.44 -12.40
N SER A 442 37.62 37.53 -11.78
CA SER A 442 37.30 38.79 -12.44
C SER A 442 38.58 39.49 -12.96
N SER A 443 39.48 38.71 -13.57
CA SER A 443 40.67 39.25 -14.22
C SER A 443 40.50 39.43 -15.72
N THR A 444 39.29 39.41 -16.25
CA THR A 444 39.01 40.03 -17.52
C THR A 444 38.71 41.49 -17.25
N LEU A 445 39.78 42.32 -17.24
CA LEU A 445 39.59 43.75 -17.47
C LEU A 445 38.62 43.90 -18.66
N PRO A 446 37.54 44.69 -18.54
CA PRO A 446 36.69 44.95 -19.70
C PRO A 446 37.61 45.66 -20.72
N ILE A 447 38.07 44.94 -21.74
CA ILE A 447 38.62 45.59 -22.92
C ILE A 447 37.46 46.42 -23.41
N SER A 448 37.54 47.73 -23.12
CA SER A 448 36.46 48.62 -23.51
C SER A 448 36.26 48.47 -25.01
N THR A 449 35.05 48.31 -25.43
CA THR A 449 34.68 48.21 -26.88
C THR A 449 35.25 49.36 -27.67
N ALA A 450 35.59 50.52 -27.02
CA ALA A 450 36.30 51.65 -27.61
C ALA A 450 37.71 51.27 -28.09
N LEU A 451 38.48 50.40 -27.38
CA LEU A 451 39.82 49.98 -27.82
C LEU A 451 39.74 49.07 -29.05
N LEU A 452 38.75 48.22 -29.14
CA LEU A 452 38.50 47.38 -30.33
C LEU A 452 38.15 48.18 -31.57
N TRP A 453 37.41 49.27 -31.43
CA TRP A 453 37.10 50.18 -32.55
C TRP A 453 38.32 51.02 -32.99
N ILE A 454 39.20 51.41 -32.07
CA ILE A 454 40.44 52.11 -32.38
C ILE A 454 41.38 51.20 -33.19
N VAL A 455 41.56 49.95 -32.79
CA VAL A 455 42.41 48.99 -33.53
C VAL A 455 41.78 48.61 -34.89
N ALA A 456 40.50 48.43 -34.95
CA ALA A 456 39.79 48.13 -36.17
C ALA A 456 39.78 49.34 -37.13
N GLY A 457 39.63 50.58 -36.58
CA GLY A 457 39.71 51.81 -37.36
C GLY A 457 41.07 52.06 -37.94
N THR A 458 42.17 51.81 -37.23
CA THR A 458 43.53 52.00 -37.74
C THR A 458 43.91 50.97 -38.78
N ILE A 459 43.49 49.71 -38.67
CA ILE A 459 43.73 48.69 -39.67
C ILE A 459 42.89 48.97 -40.92
N GLY A 460 41.64 49.34 -40.79
CA GLY A 460 40.77 49.71 -41.91
C GLY A 460 41.29 51.00 -42.61
N GLY A 461 41.73 52.01 -41.88
CA GLY A 461 42.32 53.23 -42.44
C GLY A 461 43.58 52.96 -43.22
N LEU A 462 44.48 52.10 -42.74
CA LEU A 462 45.69 51.73 -43.53
C LEU A 462 45.38 50.92 -44.76
N ALA A 463 44.36 50.09 -44.73
CA ALA A 463 43.89 49.33 -45.93
C ALA A 463 43.28 50.30 -47.02
N ILE A 464 42.53 51.31 -46.64
CA ILE A 464 41.98 52.31 -47.54
C ILE A 464 43.08 53.18 -48.15
N ILE A 465 44.08 53.61 -47.40
CA ILE A 465 45.27 54.33 -47.88
C ILE A 465 46.08 53.44 -48.79
N GLY A 466 46.26 52.19 -48.51
CA GLY A 466 46.94 51.23 -49.39
C GLY A 466 46.23 51.00 -50.69
N ILE A 467 44.92 50.88 -50.69
CA ILE A 467 44.09 50.77 -51.92
C ILE A 467 44.10 52.09 -52.76
N ALA A 468 44.00 53.24 -52.11
CA ALA A 468 44.08 54.56 -52.81
C ALA A 468 45.46 54.73 -53.44
N PHE A 469 46.55 54.35 -52.78
CA PHE A 469 47.90 54.41 -53.34
C PHE A 469 48.11 53.46 -54.52
N TYR A 470 47.51 52.26 -54.44
CA TYR A 470 47.55 51.25 -55.51
C TYR A 470 46.75 51.64 -56.69
N LEU A 471 45.56 52.21 -56.53
CA LEU A 471 44.72 52.71 -57.64
C LEU A 471 45.29 53.99 -58.26
N GLY A 472 45.86 54.92 -57.47
CA GLY A 472 46.55 56.09 -57.95
C GLY A 472 47.76 55.78 -58.84
N ARG A 473 48.58 54.73 -58.50
CA ARG A 473 49.69 54.25 -59.35
C ARG A 473 49.24 53.63 -60.69
N ARG A 474 48.06 52.98 -60.68
CA ARG A 474 47.50 52.43 -61.97
C ARG A 474 47.00 53.51 -62.91
N SER A 475 46.43 54.60 -62.40
CA SER A 475 45.97 55.75 -63.20
C SER A 475 47.16 56.50 -63.80
N ALA A 476 48.29 56.65 -63.08
CA ALA A 476 49.51 57.33 -63.61
C ALA A 476 50.24 56.53 -64.68
N ARG A 477 50.02 55.17 -64.78
CA ARG A 477 50.65 54.35 -65.86
C ARG A 477 49.78 54.27 -67.14
N SER A 478 48.55 54.72 -67.15
CA SER A 478 47.65 54.63 -68.27
C SER A 478 47.66 55.89 -69.15
N SER A 479 48.37 56.96 -68.72
CA SER A 479 48.41 58.24 -69.50
C SER A 479 49.67 58.47 -70.32
N THR A 480 50.52 57.42 -70.51
CA THR A 480 51.79 57.55 -71.25
C THR A 480 51.90 56.68 -72.53
N VAL A 481 50.80 56.21 -73.08
CA VAL A 481 50.80 55.52 -74.38
C VAL A 481 49.68 56.13 -75.27
N HIS A 482 49.91 57.31 -75.82
CA HIS A 482 49.43 57.77 -77.09
C HIS A 482 49.97 59.15 -77.36
N ARG A 483 51.17 59.19 -78.01
CA ARG A 483 51.56 60.11 -79.04
C ARG A 483 52.88 59.68 -79.70
N ALA A 484 52.79 59.32 -80.86
CA ALA A 484 53.61 59.25 -82.05
C ALA A 484 53.59 57.88 -82.68
#